data_5fad5bd7f229a9a599045f1d15524fb5
#
_entry.id   5fad5bd7f229a9a599045f1d15524fb5
#
_cell.length_a   1.000
_cell.length_b   1.000
_cell.length_c   1.000
_cell.angle_alpha   90.00
_cell.angle_beta   90.00
_cell.angle_gamma   90.00
#
_symmetry.space_group_name_H-M   'P 1'
#
loop_
_entity.id
_entity.type
_entity.pdbx_description
1 polymer ?
#
loop_
_entity_poly.entity_id
_entity_poly.type
_entity_poly.pdbx_seq_one_letter_code
_entity_poly.pdbx_strand_id
1 'polypeptide(L)'
;RQVSSDFQLIAGTVRDLRQLVAEGKFREDLYARINLWTFTLPGLRQRQEDIEPNLDYEVERHATLTGDSVRFNTEARRAWLAFATSPQATWRGNFRELSASVTRMATFATSGRITLDVVEDEINRLRYNWQESRPSVLTQLLGAEAENIDLFDRLQLEHVIAICRQAKSLSAAGRQLFDVSRQGKASVNDADRLRKYLARF
;
A
#
# COMPACT_ATOMS: atom_id res chain seq x y z
N ARG A 1 -48.59 -5.92 -0.06
CA ARG A 1 -48.97 -4.81 0.83
C ARG A 1 -47.94 -3.72 0.65
N GLN A 2 -48.38 -2.55 0.21
CA GLN A 2 -47.49 -1.39 0.06
C GLN A 2 -47.38 -0.70 1.42
N VAL A 3 -46.17 -0.54 1.94
CA VAL A 3 -45.95 0.16 3.24
C VAL A 3 -45.30 1.49 2.90
N SER A 4 -45.89 2.57 3.39
CA SER A 4 -45.31 3.92 3.28
C SER A 4 -44.43 4.16 4.51
N SER A 5 -43.24 4.66 4.29
CA SER A 5 -42.27 5.00 5.35
C SER A 5 -41.57 6.28 4.98
N ASP A 6 -41.35 7.15 5.93
CA ASP A 6 -40.59 8.39 5.79
C ASP A 6 -39.23 8.19 6.49
N PHE A 7 -38.13 8.21 5.70
CA PHE A 7 -36.79 8.03 6.23
C PHE A 7 -35.75 8.76 5.36
N GLN A 8 -34.67 9.17 5.98
CA GLN A 8 -33.50 9.68 5.31
C GLN A 8 -32.50 8.54 5.06
N LEU A 9 -32.06 8.36 3.81
CA LEU A 9 -31.07 7.36 3.44
C LEU A 9 -29.67 8.01 3.32
N ILE A 10 -28.72 7.47 4.08
CA ILE A 10 -27.30 7.76 3.93
C ILE A 10 -26.61 6.44 3.55
N ALA A 11 -26.03 6.40 2.35
CA ALA A 11 -25.33 5.22 1.84
C ALA A 11 -23.83 5.51 1.68
N GLY A 12 -22.98 4.57 2.10
CA GLY A 12 -21.51 4.67 1.92
C GLY A 12 -20.97 3.47 1.13
N THR A 13 -20.02 3.74 0.26
CA THR A 13 -19.32 2.71 -0.51
C THR A 13 -17.88 3.12 -0.79
N VAL A 14 -17.00 2.13 -0.93
CA VAL A 14 -15.62 2.32 -1.42
C VAL A 14 -15.49 2.05 -2.92
N ARG A 15 -16.57 1.60 -3.57
CA ARG A 15 -16.58 1.26 -4.99
C ARG A 15 -17.13 2.40 -5.83
N ASP A 16 -16.62 2.57 -7.03
CA ASP A 16 -17.23 3.46 -8.00
C ASP A 16 -18.52 2.84 -8.54
N LEU A 17 -19.66 3.39 -8.12
CA LEU A 17 -20.98 2.91 -8.53
C LEU A 17 -21.25 3.14 -10.02
N ARG A 18 -20.66 4.17 -10.63
CA ARG A 18 -20.81 4.42 -12.09
C ARG A 18 -20.15 3.31 -12.89
N GLN A 19 -18.95 2.90 -12.45
CA GLN A 19 -18.26 1.77 -13.07
C GLN A 19 -19.07 0.49 -12.91
N LEU A 20 -19.63 0.23 -11.72
CA LEU A 20 -20.45 -0.96 -11.47
C LEU A 20 -21.75 -0.97 -12.30
N VAL A 21 -22.33 0.20 -12.59
CA VAL A 21 -23.47 0.34 -13.50
C VAL A 21 -23.04 -0.02 -14.93
N ALA A 22 -21.91 0.54 -15.40
CA ALA A 22 -21.38 0.22 -16.73
C ALA A 22 -21.04 -1.25 -16.92
N GLU A 23 -20.59 -1.94 -15.84
CA GLU A 23 -20.31 -3.37 -15.81
C GLU A 23 -21.57 -4.24 -15.62
N GLY A 24 -22.76 -3.64 -15.50
CA GLY A 24 -24.02 -4.36 -15.23
C GLY A 24 -24.12 -4.98 -13.82
N LYS A 25 -23.20 -4.63 -12.92
CA LYS A 25 -23.13 -5.15 -11.53
C LYS A 25 -23.94 -4.33 -10.54
N PHE A 26 -24.44 -3.16 -10.95
CA PHE A 26 -25.31 -2.30 -10.16
C PHE A 26 -26.42 -1.73 -11.04
N ARG A 27 -27.65 -1.68 -10.52
CA ARG A 27 -28.81 -1.21 -11.30
C ARG A 27 -28.76 0.28 -11.50
N GLU A 28 -28.94 0.73 -12.74
CA GLU A 28 -28.93 2.14 -13.11
C GLU A 28 -30.07 2.92 -12.45
N ASP A 29 -31.28 2.33 -12.38
CA ASP A 29 -32.43 2.97 -11.75
C ASP A 29 -32.25 3.18 -10.24
N LEU A 30 -31.57 2.25 -9.56
CA LEU A 30 -31.21 2.40 -8.15
C LEU A 30 -30.13 3.46 -7.97
N TYR A 31 -29.11 3.46 -8.84
CA TYR A 31 -28.07 4.49 -8.83
C TYR A 31 -28.68 5.90 -8.97
N ALA A 32 -29.58 6.09 -9.94
CA ALA A 32 -30.24 7.37 -10.15
C ALA A 32 -31.04 7.86 -8.92
N ARG A 33 -31.61 6.95 -8.15
CA ARG A 33 -32.38 7.29 -6.95
C ARG A 33 -31.52 7.67 -5.75
N ILE A 34 -30.34 7.06 -5.58
CA ILE A 34 -29.46 7.33 -4.43
C ILE A 34 -28.39 8.39 -4.71
N ASN A 35 -28.10 8.68 -5.98
CA ASN A 35 -27.05 9.62 -6.39
C ASN A 35 -27.54 11.07 -6.43
N LEU A 36 -28.34 11.48 -5.45
CA LEU A 36 -28.82 12.87 -5.36
C LEU A 36 -27.71 13.81 -4.86
N TRP A 37 -27.01 13.39 -3.82
CA TRP A 37 -25.88 14.10 -3.23
C TRP A 37 -24.73 13.11 -3.01
N THR A 38 -23.60 13.36 -3.65
CA THR A 38 -22.42 12.52 -3.54
C THR A 38 -21.25 13.32 -2.99
N PHE A 39 -20.65 12.82 -1.92
CA PHE A 39 -19.46 13.38 -1.30
C PHE A 39 -18.34 12.34 -1.31
N THR A 40 -17.16 12.75 -1.76
CA THR A 40 -15.95 11.93 -1.67
C THR A 40 -15.20 12.31 -0.40
N LEU A 41 -15.08 11.35 0.52
CA LEU A 41 -14.30 11.55 1.74
C LEU A 41 -12.82 11.29 1.43
N PRO A 42 -11.93 12.28 1.67
CA PRO A 42 -10.50 12.08 1.46
C PRO A 42 -9.96 11.04 2.44
N GLY A 43 -9.08 10.17 1.94
CA GLY A 43 -8.40 9.18 2.78
C GLY A 43 -7.33 9.82 3.67
N LEU A 44 -6.86 9.08 4.68
CA LEU A 44 -5.87 9.55 5.64
C LEU A 44 -4.57 10.00 4.97
N ARG A 45 -4.18 9.35 3.88
CA ARG A 45 -3.02 9.75 3.06
C ARG A 45 -3.12 11.19 2.52
N GLN A 46 -4.34 11.68 2.29
CA GLN A 46 -4.59 13.03 1.77
C GLN A 46 -4.81 14.07 2.89
N ARG A 47 -4.86 13.61 4.13
CA ARG A 47 -5.07 14.41 5.34
C ARG A 47 -4.00 14.09 6.36
N GLN A 48 -2.75 14.38 6.02
CA GLN A 48 -1.60 14.07 6.88
C GLN A 48 -1.63 14.83 8.20
N GLU A 49 -2.25 15.99 8.21
CA GLU A 49 -2.50 16.83 9.39
C GLU A 49 -3.36 16.15 10.46
N ASP A 50 -4.19 15.19 10.05
CA ASP A 50 -5.05 14.44 10.97
C ASP A 50 -4.32 13.28 11.66
N ILE A 51 -3.12 12.90 11.20
CA ILE A 51 -2.40 11.71 11.70
C ILE A 51 -1.99 11.92 13.16
N GLU A 52 -1.36 13.03 13.50
CA GLU A 52 -0.87 13.28 14.86
C GLU A 52 -2.00 13.40 15.89
N PRO A 53 -3.08 14.19 15.66
CA PRO A 53 -4.20 14.25 16.59
C PRO A 53 -4.89 12.90 16.78
N ASN A 54 -4.98 12.08 15.71
CA ASN A 54 -5.57 10.74 15.80
C ASN A 54 -4.64 9.74 16.49
N LEU A 55 -3.33 9.88 16.37
CA LEU A 55 -2.38 9.11 17.17
C LEU A 55 -2.63 9.31 18.66
N ASP A 56 -2.73 10.58 19.10
CA ASP A 56 -2.97 10.92 20.50
C ASP A 56 -4.32 10.40 20.98
N TYR A 57 -5.36 10.57 20.17
CA TYR A 57 -6.69 10.02 20.45
C TYR A 57 -6.68 8.49 20.62
N GLU A 58 -6.02 7.76 19.73
CA GLU A 58 -5.99 6.30 19.81
C GLU A 58 -5.16 5.78 21.00
N VAL A 59 -4.12 6.49 21.41
CA VAL A 59 -3.36 6.19 22.64
C VAL A 59 -4.25 6.36 23.87
N GLU A 60 -4.97 7.46 23.96
CA GLU A 60 -5.89 7.74 25.07
C GLU A 60 -7.07 6.77 25.09
N ARG A 61 -7.62 6.45 23.91
CA ARG A 61 -8.67 5.44 23.76
C ARG A 61 -8.19 4.06 24.22
N HIS A 62 -6.97 3.67 23.86
CA HIS A 62 -6.39 2.41 24.33
C HIS A 62 -6.33 2.38 25.86
N ALA A 63 -5.82 3.43 26.50
CA ALA A 63 -5.77 3.53 27.95
C ALA A 63 -7.16 3.43 28.61
N THR A 64 -8.17 4.05 27.99
CA THR A 64 -9.55 3.99 28.48
C THR A 64 -10.15 2.58 28.40
N LEU A 65 -9.83 1.84 27.33
CA LEU A 65 -10.38 0.50 27.08
C LEU A 65 -9.70 -0.60 27.89
N THR A 66 -8.39 -0.50 28.11
CA THR A 66 -7.58 -1.53 28.77
C THR A 66 -7.28 -1.23 30.23
N GLY A 67 -7.38 0.02 30.65
CA GLY A 67 -6.88 0.50 31.95
C GLY A 67 -5.37 0.76 31.98
N ASP A 68 -4.65 0.41 30.91
CA ASP A 68 -3.19 0.53 30.82
C ASP A 68 -2.80 1.81 30.11
N SER A 69 -2.15 2.74 30.82
CA SER A 69 -1.62 3.95 30.23
C SER A 69 -0.31 3.67 29.50
N VAL A 70 -0.29 3.96 28.19
CA VAL A 70 0.91 3.86 27.38
C VAL A 70 1.35 5.22 26.86
N ARG A 71 2.66 5.40 26.65
CA ARG A 71 3.24 6.65 26.13
C ARG A 71 4.37 6.34 25.18
N PHE A 72 4.43 7.07 24.09
CA PHE A 72 5.63 7.09 23.25
C PHE A 72 6.77 7.79 23.96
N ASN A 73 7.99 7.28 23.87
CA ASN A 73 9.16 8.11 24.13
C ASN A 73 9.35 9.10 22.95
N THR A 74 10.09 10.17 23.18
CA THR A 74 10.23 11.28 22.22
C THR A 74 10.77 10.85 20.86
N GLU A 75 11.73 9.95 20.86
CA GLU A 75 12.36 9.42 19.65
C GLU A 75 11.40 8.54 18.85
N ALA A 76 10.72 7.61 19.52
CA ALA A 76 9.72 6.73 18.93
C ALA A 76 8.57 7.54 18.29
N ARG A 77 8.05 8.55 19.00
CA ARG A 77 6.99 9.42 18.47
C ARG A 77 7.45 10.11 17.19
N ARG A 78 8.65 10.71 17.22
CA ARG A 78 9.19 11.40 16.05
C ARG A 78 9.39 10.45 14.88
N ALA A 79 9.95 9.26 15.10
CA ALA A 79 10.15 8.24 14.06
C ALA A 79 8.82 7.79 13.45
N TRP A 80 7.82 7.53 14.30
CA TRP A 80 6.48 7.15 13.86
C TRP A 80 5.83 8.23 13.00
N LEU A 81 5.77 9.48 13.47
CA LEU A 81 5.17 10.59 12.75
C LEU A 81 5.88 10.87 11.43
N ALA A 82 7.22 10.83 11.41
CA ALA A 82 7.98 10.98 10.18
C ALA A 82 7.65 9.91 9.13
N PHE A 83 7.46 8.67 9.56
CA PHE A 83 7.01 7.59 8.66
C PHE A 83 5.55 7.76 8.27
N ALA A 84 4.65 7.98 9.22
CA ALA A 84 3.22 8.00 9.02
C ALA A 84 2.75 9.13 8.08
N THR A 85 3.47 10.25 8.05
CA THR A 85 3.23 11.39 7.14
C THR A 85 4.06 11.32 5.86
N SER A 86 4.91 10.30 5.68
CA SER A 86 5.75 10.15 4.49
C SER A 86 4.94 9.70 3.25
N PRO A 87 5.47 9.94 2.04
CA PRO A 87 4.87 9.41 0.80
C PRO A 87 4.79 7.88 0.76
N GLN A 88 5.56 7.18 1.58
CA GLN A 88 5.55 5.72 1.70
C GLN A 88 4.31 5.20 2.43
N ALA A 89 3.73 6.01 3.31
CA ALA A 89 2.55 5.65 4.10
C ALA A 89 1.28 5.72 3.24
N THR A 90 0.81 4.55 2.81
CA THR A 90 -0.33 4.46 1.89
C THR A 90 -1.69 4.54 2.56
N TRP A 91 -1.79 4.15 3.83
CA TRP A 91 -2.99 4.20 4.66
C TRP A 91 -4.26 3.69 3.95
N ARG A 92 -4.17 2.52 3.29
CA ARG A 92 -5.31 1.94 2.53
C ARG A 92 -6.53 1.66 3.40
N GLY A 93 -6.29 1.25 4.64
CA GLY A 93 -7.32 1.04 5.66
C GLY A 93 -7.71 2.33 6.39
N ASN A 94 -7.16 3.49 6.03
CA ASN A 94 -7.40 4.78 6.67
C ASN A 94 -7.26 4.71 8.21
N PHE A 95 -8.17 5.34 8.95
CA PHE A 95 -8.16 5.37 10.42
C PHE A 95 -8.24 3.99 11.07
N ARG A 96 -8.84 2.99 10.42
CA ARG A 96 -8.86 1.61 10.95
C ARG A 96 -7.45 1.02 10.99
N GLU A 97 -6.64 1.29 10.00
CA GLU A 97 -5.26 0.83 9.92
C GLU A 97 -4.37 1.58 10.94
N LEU A 98 -4.57 2.89 11.08
CA LEU A 98 -3.89 3.72 12.09
C LEU A 98 -4.22 3.21 13.51
N SER A 99 -5.50 3.06 13.84
CA SER A 99 -5.97 2.53 15.13
C SER A 99 -5.38 1.15 15.44
N ALA A 100 -5.42 0.23 14.48
CA ALA A 100 -4.83 -1.09 14.64
C ALA A 100 -3.31 -1.04 14.87
N SER A 101 -2.61 -0.12 14.22
CA SER A 101 -1.18 0.09 14.40
C SER A 101 -0.86 0.60 15.81
N VAL A 102 -1.59 1.59 16.28
CA VAL A 102 -1.43 2.12 17.65
C VAL A 102 -1.73 1.03 18.68
N THR A 103 -2.80 0.27 18.50
CA THR A 103 -3.15 -0.85 19.39
C THR A 103 -2.02 -1.87 19.48
N ARG A 104 -1.41 -2.24 18.35
CA ARG A 104 -0.28 -3.19 18.35
C ARG A 104 0.92 -2.64 19.09
N MET A 105 1.33 -1.40 18.80
CA MET A 105 2.45 -0.77 19.50
C MET A 105 2.19 -0.64 21.00
N ALA A 106 0.96 -0.34 21.40
CA ALA A 106 0.56 -0.30 22.81
C ALA A 106 0.61 -1.67 23.48
N THR A 107 0.21 -2.73 22.76
CA THR A 107 0.27 -4.11 23.27
C THR A 107 1.71 -4.59 23.52
N PHE A 108 2.65 -4.16 22.70
CA PHE A 108 4.07 -4.50 22.87
C PHE A 108 4.87 -3.49 23.71
N ALA A 109 4.18 -2.47 24.26
CA ALA A 109 4.81 -1.49 25.13
C ALA A 109 5.35 -2.13 26.42
N THR A 110 6.63 -1.95 26.71
CA THR A 110 7.24 -2.43 27.94
C THR A 110 7.11 -1.38 29.04
N SER A 111 6.52 -1.76 30.16
CA SER A 111 6.28 -0.86 31.30
C SER A 111 5.54 0.44 30.88
N GLY A 112 4.56 0.31 29.99
CA GLY A 112 3.77 1.44 29.50
C GLY A 112 4.52 2.40 28.55
N ARG A 113 5.68 1.99 28.01
CA ARG A 113 6.47 2.80 27.10
C ARG A 113 6.59 2.16 25.72
N ILE A 114 6.14 2.88 24.70
CA ILE A 114 6.38 2.55 23.30
C ILE A 114 7.75 3.09 22.93
N THR A 115 8.70 2.17 22.73
CA THR A 115 10.10 2.44 22.40
C THR A 115 10.31 2.53 20.88
N LEU A 116 11.49 2.97 20.46
CA LEU A 116 11.85 3.04 19.06
C LEU A 116 11.80 1.67 18.38
N ASP A 117 12.28 0.62 19.05
CA ASP A 117 12.27 -0.76 18.52
C ASP A 117 10.84 -1.22 18.16
N VAL A 118 9.87 -0.98 19.07
CA VAL A 118 8.44 -1.30 18.83
C VAL A 118 7.89 -0.54 17.63
N VAL A 119 8.29 0.71 17.47
CA VAL A 119 7.88 1.54 16.32
C VAL A 119 8.51 1.04 15.02
N GLU A 120 9.80 0.69 15.03
CA GLU A 120 10.48 0.16 13.85
C GLU A 120 9.90 -1.18 13.39
N ASP A 121 9.57 -2.07 14.29
CA ASP A 121 8.90 -3.33 14.01
C ASP A 121 7.52 -3.09 13.34
N GLU A 122 6.74 -2.15 13.87
CA GLU A 122 5.44 -1.81 13.28
C GLU A 122 5.60 -1.13 11.91
N ILE A 123 6.58 -0.25 11.73
CA ILE A 123 6.89 0.37 10.43
C ILE A 123 7.26 -0.72 9.40
N ASN A 124 8.09 -1.67 9.77
CA ASN A 124 8.50 -2.77 8.89
C ASN A 124 7.31 -3.65 8.51
N ARG A 125 6.42 -3.94 9.46
CA ARG A 125 5.18 -4.66 9.23
C ARG A 125 4.23 -3.93 8.27
N LEU A 126 4.05 -2.63 8.45
CA LEU A 126 3.22 -1.83 7.55
C LEU A 126 3.81 -1.77 6.15
N ARG A 127 5.14 -1.59 6.03
CA ARG A 127 5.83 -1.62 4.74
C ARG A 127 5.62 -2.96 4.03
N TYR A 128 5.77 -4.07 4.74
CA TYR A 128 5.54 -5.40 4.21
C TYR A 128 4.10 -5.54 3.68
N ASN A 129 3.10 -5.24 4.50
CA ASN A 129 1.69 -5.31 4.12
C ASN A 129 1.33 -4.41 2.93
N TRP A 130 1.93 -3.24 2.85
CA TRP A 130 1.70 -2.32 1.74
C TRP A 130 2.43 -2.72 0.45
N GLN A 131 3.54 -3.46 0.56
CA GLN A 131 4.25 -4.01 -0.60
C GLN A 131 3.46 -5.16 -1.25
N GLU A 132 2.96 -6.09 -0.48
CA GLU A 132 2.14 -7.22 -0.97
C GLU A 132 0.87 -6.75 -1.71
N SER A 133 0.39 -5.57 -1.36
CA SER A 133 -0.80 -4.98 -1.99
C SER A 133 -0.50 -4.12 -3.23
N ARG A 134 0.77 -3.93 -3.61
CA ARG A 134 1.10 -3.30 -4.90
C ARG A 134 0.92 -4.33 -5.99
N PRO A 135 0.13 -4.04 -7.04
CA PRO A 135 0.16 -4.90 -8.21
C PRO A 135 1.62 -5.00 -8.66
N SER A 136 2.08 -6.22 -8.91
CA SER A 136 3.46 -6.45 -9.33
C SER A 136 3.77 -5.57 -10.54
N VAL A 137 5.03 -5.22 -10.72
CA VAL A 137 5.47 -4.45 -11.90
C VAL A 137 5.06 -5.18 -13.17
N LEU A 138 5.05 -6.50 -13.14
CA LEU A 138 4.58 -7.35 -14.24
C LEU A 138 3.09 -7.21 -14.48
N THR A 139 2.27 -7.24 -13.44
CA THR A 139 0.81 -7.03 -13.57
C THR A 139 0.49 -5.64 -14.13
N GLN A 140 1.32 -4.61 -13.79
CA GLN A 140 1.17 -3.27 -14.36
C GLN A 140 1.54 -3.18 -15.83
N LEU A 141 2.52 -3.98 -16.30
CA LEU A 141 3.02 -3.95 -17.68
C LEU A 141 2.29 -4.91 -18.60
N LEU A 142 2.00 -6.10 -18.13
CA LEU A 142 1.46 -7.22 -18.92
C LEU A 142 -0.03 -7.49 -18.61
N GLY A 143 -0.61 -6.83 -17.61
CA GLY A 143 -2.00 -7.06 -17.24
C GLY A 143 -2.25 -8.52 -16.84
N ALA A 144 -3.28 -9.12 -17.43
CA ALA A 144 -3.64 -10.51 -17.19
C ALA A 144 -2.60 -11.53 -17.72
N GLU A 145 -1.79 -11.16 -18.72
CA GLU A 145 -0.75 -12.03 -19.27
C GLU A 145 0.34 -12.36 -18.26
N ALA A 146 0.54 -11.51 -17.24
CA ALA A 146 1.47 -11.77 -16.14
C ALA A 146 1.13 -13.08 -15.38
N GLU A 147 -0.13 -13.50 -15.36
CA GLU A 147 -0.57 -14.74 -14.70
C GLU A 147 -0.16 -16.01 -15.45
N ASN A 148 0.12 -15.89 -16.76
CA ASN A 148 0.55 -16.99 -17.60
C ASN A 148 2.05 -17.28 -17.52
N ILE A 149 2.81 -16.47 -16.78
CA ILE A 149 4.25 -16.64 -16.59
C ILE A 149 4.49 -17.47 -15.33
N ASP A 150 5.35 -18.48 -15.38
CA ASP A 150 5.72 -19.30 -14.23
C ASP A 150 6.30 -18.45 -13.09
N LEU A 151 6.04 -18.84 -11.84
CA LEU A 151 6.48 -18.09 -10.65
C LEU A 151 7.99 -17.83 -10.64
N PHE A 152 8.79 -18.78 -11.09
CA PHE A 152 10.25 -18.64 -11.19
C PHE A 152 10.64 -17.52 -12.15
N ASP A 153 10.06 -17.50 -13.34
CA ASP A 153 10.33 -16.48 -14.36
C ASP A 153 9.76 -15.12 -13.95
N ARG A 154 8.60 -15.08 -13.28
CA ARG A 154 8.04 -13.84 -12.71
C ARG A 154 9.00 -13.15 -11.76
N LEU A 155 9.57 -13.87 -10.81
CA LEU A 155 10.50 -13.32 -9.82
C LEU A 155 11.75 -12.74 -10.47
N GLN A 156 12.31 -13.45 -11.45
CA GLN A 156 13.46 -12.98 -12.20
C GLN A 156 13.13 -11.74 -13.05
N LEU A 157 12.01 -11.79 -13.76
CA LEU A 157 11.59 -10.72 -14.66
C LEU A 157 11.27 -9.43 -13.90
N GLU A 158 10.63 -9.52 -12.74
CA GLU A 158 10.40 -8.37 -11.85
C GLU A 158 11.71 -7.69 -11.44
N HIS A 159 12.70 -8.47 -11.04
CA HIS A 159 14.00 -7.95 -10.66
C HIS A 159 14.72 -7.31 -11.84
N VAL A 160 14.70 -7.94 -13.00
CA VAL A 160 15.28 -7.42 -14.24
C VAL A 160 14.63 -6.08 -14.63
N ILE A 161 13.30 -6.00 -14.61
CA ILE A 161 12.57 -4.77 -14.93
C ILE A 161 12.89 -3.65 -13.93
N ALA A 162 13.00 -3.97 -12.64
CA ALA A 162 13.35 -2.99 -11.60
C ALA A 162 14.74 -2.35 -11.90
N ILE A 163 15.72 -3.17 -12.26
CA ILE A 163 17.05 -2.69 -12.66
C ILE A 163 17.00 -1.87 -13.96
N CYS A 164 16.21 -2.32 -14.95
CA CYS A 164 16.05 -1.58 -16.20
C CYS A 164 15.45 -0.18 -16.00
N ARG A 165 14.50 -0.03 -15.07
CA ARG A 165 13.88 1.26 -14.75
C ARG A 165 14.82 2.24 -14.04
N GLN A 166 15.78 1.73 -13.27
CA GLN A 166 16.78 2.55 -12.56
C GLN A 166 17.99 2.90 -13.44
N ALA A 167 18.27 2.09 -14.44
CA ALA A 167 19.43 2.25 -15.29
C ALA A 167 19.24 3.34 -16.36
N LYS A 168 20.29 4.09 -16.67
CA LYS A 168 20.27 5.14 -17.71
C LYS A 168 20.10 4.58 -19.14
N SER A 169 20.35 3.29 -19.35
CA SER A 169 20.23 2.61 -20.65
C SER A 169 20.19 1.09 -20.49
N LEU A 170 19.70 0.40 -21.52
CA LEU A 170 19.70 -1.07 -21.56
C LEU A 170 21.11 -1.66 -21.42
N SER A 171 22.11 -0.97 -21.96
CA SER A 171 23.52 -1.37 -21.81
C SER A 171 24.01 -1.23 -20.36
N ALA A 172 23.57 -0.20 -19.64
CA ALA A 172 23.88 -0.02 -18.22
C ALA A 172 23.21 -1.10 -17.36
N ALA A 173 21.92 -1.38 -17.60
CA ALA A 173 21.20 -2.46 -16.94
C ALA A 173 21.85 -3.83 -17.19
N GLY A 174 22.22 -4.12 -18.45
CA GLY A 174 22.88 -5.37 -18.81
C GLY A 174 24.24 -5.54 -18.12
N ARG A 175 25.02 -4.47 -17.98
CA ARG A 175 26.29 -4.51 -17.24
C ARG A 175 26.09 -4.87 -15.75
N GLN A 176 25.03 -4.36 -15.15
CA GLN A 176 24.71 -4.64 -13.75
C GLN A 176 24.19 -6.08 -13.56
N LEU A 177 23.31 -6.52 -14.46
CA LEU A 177 22.70 -7.86 -14.38
C LEU A 177 23.66 -9.00 -14.68
N PHE A 178 24.70 -8.74 -15.49
CA PHE A 178 25.64 -9.76 -15.99
C PHE A 178 27.08 -9.50 -15.54
N ASP A 179 27.30 -8.79 -14.45
CA ASP A 179 28.59 -8.32 -13.95
C ASP A 179 29.64 -9.45 -13.82
N VAL A 180 29.25 -10.59 -13.27
CA VAL A 180 30.15 -11.76 -13.09
C VAL A 180 30.40 -12.45 -14.45
N SER A 181 29.32 -12.79 -15.19
CA SER A 181 29.44 -13.59 -16.41
C SER A 181 30.11 -12.84 -17.59
N ARG A 182 30.24 -11.51 -17.51
CA ARG A 182 30.95 -10.70 -18.51
C ARG A 182 32.47 -10.74 -18.37
N GLN A 183 32.97 -10.99 -17.14
CA GLN A 183 34.44 -10.98 -16.86
C GLN A 183 35.20 -12.06 -17.61
N GLY A 184 34.53 -13.16 -17.97
CA GLY A 184 35.14 -14.30 -18.71
C GLY A 184 34.97 -14.27 -20.24
N LYS A 185 34.42 -13.17 -20.84
CA LYS A 185 34.12 -13.13 -22.28
C LYS A 185 35.00 -12.10 -23.03
N ALA A 186 35.56 -12.54 -24.16
CA ALA A 186 36.38 -11.69 -25.02
C ALA A 186 35.56 -10.58 -25.73
N SER A 187 34.27 -10.77 -25.97
CA SER A 187 33.33 -9.79 -26.51
C SER A 187 32.04 -9.79 -25.73
N VAL A 188 31.58 -8.63 -25.25
CA VAL A 188 30.44 -8.50 -24.36
C VAL A 188 29.42 -7.56 -24.98
N ASN A 189 28.25 -8.12 -25.36
CA ASN A 189 27.08 -7.33 -25.74
C ASN A 189 25.95 -7.58 -24.75
N ASP A 190 26.08 -6.96 -23.57
CA ASP A 190 25.10 -7.15 -22.46
C ASP A 190 23.71 -6.59 -22.80
N ALA A 191 23.64 -5.56 -23.66
CA ALA A 191 22.38 -4.99 -24.12
C ALA A 191 21.59 -5.97 -25.01
N ASP A 192 22.27 -6.66 -25.93
CA ASP A 192 21.63 -7.66 -26.78
C ASP A 192 21.20 -8.89 -25.98
N ARG A 193 22.03 -9.33 -25.03
CA ARG A 193 21.70 -10.42 -24.13
C ARG A 193 20.44 -10.11 -23.29
N LEU A 194 20.35 -8.89 -22.76
CA LEU A 194 19.19 -8.45 -22.01
C LEU A 194 17.95 -8.33 -22.90
N ARG A 195 18.09 -7.79 -24.12
CA ARG A 195 17.00 -7.72 -25.09
C ARG A 195 16.45 -9.10 -25.44
N LYS A 196 17.33 -10.09 -25.69
CA LYS A 196 16.94 -11.49 -25.96
C LYS A 196 16.24 -12.14 -24.77
N TYR A 197 16.65 -11.81 -23.54
CA TYR A 197 15.95 -12.27 -22.35
C TYR A 197 14.53 -11.70 -22.26
N LEU A 198 14.40 -10.39 -22.41
CA LEU A 198 13.10 -9.71 -22.34
C LEU A 198 12.14 -10.10 -23.49
N ALA A 199 12.66 -10.48 -24.65
CA ALA A 199 11.86 -10.91 -25.79
C ALA A 199 11.23 -12.32 -25.63
N ARG A 200 11.50 -13.01 -24.53
CA ARG A 200 10.88 -14.32 -24.20
C ARG A 200 9.48 -14.17 -23.60
N PHE A 201 9.18 -12.99 -23.15
CA PHE A 201 7.95 -12.62 -22.45
C PHE A 201 7.21 -11.52 -23.21
#